data_eb04e328ae04ec7a378030dba2981013
#
_entry.id   eb04e328ae04ec7a378030dba2981013
#
_cell.length_a   1.000
_cell.length_b   1.000
_cell.length_c   1.000
_cell.angle_alpha   90.00
_cell.angle_beta   90.00
_cell.angle_gamma   90.00
#
_symmetry.space_group_name_H-M   'P 1'
#
loop_
_entity.id
_entity.type
_entity.pdbx_description
1 polymer ?
#
loop_
_entity_poly.entity_id
_entity_poly.type
_entity_poly.pdbx_seq_one_letter_code
_entity_poly.pdbx_strand_id
1 'polypeptide(L)'
;VSKRFHLASTWLTGIGATLSAWWILVANAWMQYPVGMAFNPETVRNEMVDFAAVALSPMAVAKFFHTVLSGWVLGAVFVVGVSCWYLLRKREIEFAKASIKVAAVFGLAASLIVAWTGDISGVQVAKVQPMKMAAAEGLQEGGNGMPFTVVGDIKIPKMLSILATHDIDGYVPGI
;
A
#
# COMPACT_ATOMS: atom_id res chain seq x y z
N VAL A 1 -1.00 -35.97 -8.56
CA VAL A 1 -1.92 -34.84 -8.59
C VAL A 1 -2.01 -34.31 -10.01
N SER A 2 -3.23 -34.06 -10.54
CA SER A 2 -3.38 -33.54 -11.90
C SER A 2 -2.90 -32.09 -11.99
N LYS A 3 -2.39 -31.68 -13.17
CA LYS A 3 -1.95 -30.30 -13.42
C LYS A 3 -3.07 -29.28 -13.16
N ARG A 4 -4.32 -29.64 -13.50
CA ARG A 4 -5.50 -28.78 -13.25
C ARG A 4 -5.79 -28.59 -11.77
N PHE A 5 -5.68 -29.66 -10.98
CA PHE A 5 -5.88 -29.58 -9.53
C PHE A 5 -4.79 -28.74 -8.87
N HIS A 6 -3.53 -28.92 -9.27
CA HIS A 6 -2.43 -28.09 -8.76
C HIS A 6 -2.62 -26.62 -9.07
N LEU A 7 -3.00 -26.29 -10.31
CA LEU A 7 -3.32 -24.92 -10.72
C LEU A 7 -4.47 -24.34 -9.90
N ALA A 8 -5.56 -25.08 -9.74
CA ALA A 8 -6.72 -24.65 -8.95
C ALA A 8 -6.33 -24.39 -7.47
N SER A 9 -5.54 -25.28 -6.88
CA SER A 9 -5.05 -25.10 -5.49
C SER A 9 -4.21 -23.83 -5.35
N THR A 10 -3.34 -23.54 -6.31
CA THR A 10 -2.50 -22.33 -6.31
C THR A 10 -3.38 -21.06 -6.38
N TRP A 11 -4.37 -21.03 -7.26
CA TRP A 11 -5.31 -19.92 -7.38
C TRP A 11 -6.14 -19.74 -6.11
N LEU A 12 -6.68 -20.81 -5.53
CA LEU A 12 -7.44 -20.76 -4.28
C LEU A 12 -6.61 -20.23 -3.12
N THR A 13 -5.34 -20.64 -3.03
CA THR A 13 -4.41 -20.11 -2.02
C THR A 13 -4.18 -18.61 -2.20
N GLY A 14 -3.94 -18.15 -3.44
CA GLY A 14 -3.77 -16.72 -3.74
C GLY A 14 -5.02 -15.88 -3.43
N ILE A 15 -6.20 -16.38 -3.81
CA ILE A 15 -7.47 -15.73 -3.51
C ILE A 15 -7.71 -15.68 -2.00
N GLY A 16 -7.50 -16.80 -1.29
CA GLY A 16 -7.64 -16.86 0.16
C GLY A 16 -6.72 -15.90 0.90
N ALA A 17 -5.47 -15.80 0.47
CA ALA A 17 -4.51 -14.83 1.02
C ALA A 17 -4.95 -13.38 0.76
N THR A 18 -5.48 -13.09 -0.42
CA THR A 18 -5.99 -11.75 -0.76
C THR A 18 -7.23 -11.39 0.06
N LEU A 19 -8.16 -12.32 0.27
CA LEU A 19 -9.32 -12.12 1.16
C LEU A 19 -8.90 -11.92 2.62
N SER A 20 -7.90 -12.66 3.10
CA SER A 20 -7.33 -12.47 4.42
C SER A 20 -6.71 -11.08 4.57
N ALA A 21 -5.96 -10.63 3.55
CA ALA A 21 -5.42 -9.27 3.53
C ALA A 21 -6.52 -8.19 3.60
N TRP A 22 -7.65 -8.39 2.91
CA TRP A 22 -8.80 -7.49 3.00
C TRP A 22 -9.27 -7.31 4.46
N TRP A 23 -9.53 -8.40 5.17
CA TRP A 23 -9.99 -8.35 6.56
C TRP A 23 -9.02 -7.63 7.49
N ILE A 24 -7.75 -7.96 7.40
CA ILE A 24 -6.70 -7.34 8.24
C ILE A 24 -6.60 -5.84 7.95
N LEU A 25 -6.67 -5.44 6.69
CA LEU A 25 -6.52 -4.04 6.28
C LEU A 25 -7.76 -3.21 6.58
N VAL A 26 -8.96 -3.80 6.53
CA VAL A 26 -10.20 -3.16 7.00
C VAL A 26 -10.10 -2.87 8.50
N ALA A 27 -9.72 -3.85 9.32
CA ALA A 27 -9.52 -3.64 10.75
C ALA A 27 -8.44 -2.59 11.05
N ASN A 28 -7.32 -2.65 10.33
CA ASN A 28 -6.23 -1.67 10.47
C ASN A 28 -6.66 -0.25 10.07
N ALA A 29 -7.45 -0.11 9.01
CA ALA A 29 -7.98 1.18 8.58
C ALA A 29 -8.96 1.75 9.61
N TRP A 30 -9.84 0.91 10.13
CA TRP A 30 -10.80 1.30 11.16
C TRP A 30 -10.13 1.77 12.46
N MET A 31 -9.06 1.10 12.90
CA MET A 31 -8.29 1.54 14.07
C MET A 31 -7.64 2.92 13.89
N GLN A 32 -7.33 3.31 12.67
CA GLN A 32 -6.68 4.58 12.36
C GLN A 32 -7.67 5.70 12.06
N TYR A 33 -8.78 5.37 11.44
CA TYR A 33 -9.86 6.28 11.11
C TYR A 33 -11.21 5.58 11.29
N PRO A 34 -11.74 5.58 12.53
CA PRO A 34 -12.98 4.90 12.85
C PRO A 34 -14.18 5.56 12.17
N VAL A 35 -14.88 4.78 11.36
CA VAL A 35 -16.13 5.15 10.68
C VAL A 35 -17.17 4.08 10.93
N GLY A 36 -18.46 4.35 10.65
CA GLY A 36 -19.55 3.39 10.81
C GLY A 36 -19.80 2.97 12.26
N MET A 37 -19.53 3.87 13.21
CA MET A 37 -19.73 3.66 14.64
C MET A 37 -20.75 4.66 15.22
N ALA A 38 -21.41 4.22 16.29
CA ALA A 38 -22.18 5.10 17.17
C ALA A 38 -21.78 4.84 18.63
N PHE A 39 -21.72 5.90 19.41
CA PHE A 39 -21.48 5.77 20.85
C PHE A 39 -22.75 5.23 21.54
N ASN A 40 -22.62 4.12 22.25
CA ASN A 40 -23.70 3.56 23.06
C ASN A 40 -23.52 3.98 24.52
N PRO A 41 -24.42 4.83 25.06
CA PRO A 41 -24.32 5.31 26.44
C PRO A 41 -24.53 4.22 27.50
N GLU A 42 -25.26 3.17 27.16
CA GLU A 42 -25.56 2.06 28.11
C GLU A 42 -24.33 1.19 28.33
N THR A 43 -23.54 0.96 27.27
CA THR A 43 -22.32 0.15 27.34
C THR A 43 -21.06 0.99 27.46
N VAL A 44 -21.18 2.34 27.40
CA VAL A 44 -20.10 3.32 27.48
C VAL A 44 -18.98 3.04 26.46
N ARG A 45 -19.34 2.60 25.27
CA ARG A 45 -18.39 2.28 24.19
C ARG A 45 -18.94 2.63 22.81
N ASN A 46 -18.03 2.73 21.86
CA ASN A 46 -18.38 2.85 20.45
C ASN A 46 -18.72 1.45 19.90
N GLU A 47 -19.88 1.32 19.29
CA GLU A 47 -20.34 0.10 18.65
C GLU A 47 -20.42 0.28 17.14
N MET A 48 -20.07 -0.78 16.41
CA MET A 48 -20.17 -0.79 14.96
C MET A 48 -21.64 -0.90 14.56
N VAL A 49 -22.13 0.12 13.83
CA VAL A 49 -23.52 0.18 13.34
C VAL A 49 -23.63 -0.01 11.84
N ASP A 50 -22.55 0.23 11.11
CA ASP A 50 -22.51 0.07 9.65
C ASP A 50 -21.19 -0.58 9.21
N PHE A 51 -21.25 -1.89 9.01
CA PHE A 51 -20.11 -2.67 8.56
C PHE A 51 -19.70 -2.32 7.11
N ALA A 52 -20.64 -1.98 6.25
CA ALA A 52 -20.34 -1.61 4.87
C ALA A 52 -19.53 -0.31 4.81
N ALA A 53 -19.89 0.68 5.63
CA ALA A 53 -19.13 1.91 5.77
C ALA A 53 -17.70 1.66 6.27
N VAL A 54 -17.48 0.69 7.16
CA VAL A 54 -16.15 0.28 7.63
C VAL A 54 -15.37 -0.40 6.52
N ALA A 55 -15.94 -1.44 5.89
CA ALA A 55 -15.25 -2.28 4.92
C ALA A 55 -14.91 -1.54 3.61
N LEU A 56 -15.78 -0.63 3.20
CA LEU A 56 -15.64 0.16 1.97
C LEU A 56 -15.14 1.59 2.22
N SER A 57 -14.65 1.88 3.42
CA SER A 57 -14.09 3.20 3.72
C SER A 57 -12.94 3.53 2.74
N PRO A 58 -12.80 4.79 2.31
CA PRO A 58 -11.70 5.18 1.41
C PRO A 58 -10.32 4.79 1.92
N MET A 59 -10.13 4.82 3.26
CA MET A 59 -8.90 4.40 3.91
C MET A 59 -8.65 2.88 3.76
N ALA A 60 -9.67 2.04 3.97
CA ALA A 60 -9.57 0.59 3.84
C ALA A 60 -9.28 0.19 2.39
N VAL A 61 -10.02 0.79 1.45
CA VAL A 61 -9.86 0.53 0.01
C VAL A 61 -8.46 0.93 -0.47
N ALA A 62 -8.00 2.14 -0.15
CA ALA A 62 -6.67 2.60 -0.55
C ALA A 62 -5.56 1.72 0.02
N LYS A 63 -5.63 1.36 1.31
CA LYS A 63 -4.67 0.46 1.95
C LYS A 63 -4.67 -0.93 1.32
N PHE A 64 -5.84 -1.47 1.02
CA PHE A 64 -5.95 -2.79 0.41
C PHE A 64 -5.25 -2.82 -0.95
N PHE A 65 -5.61 -1.92 -1.86
CA PHE A 65 -5.01 -1.89 -3.19
C PHE A 65 -3.50 -1.63 -3.12
N HIS A 66 -3.05 -0.66 -2.34
CA HIS A 66 -1.63 -0.38 -2.21
C HIS A 66 -0.84 -1.59 -1.68
N THR A 67 -1.35 -2.28 -0.66
CA THR A 67 -0.67 -3.43 -0.05
C THR A 67 -0.65 -4.64 -0.98
N VAL A 68 -1.77 -4.96 -1.63
CA VAL A 68 -1.84 -6.11 -2.55
C VAL A 68 -0.95 -5.89 -3.78
N LEU A 69 -0.99 -4.69 -4.36
CA LEU A 69 -0.16 -4.34 -5.50
C LEU A 69 1.34 -4.33 -5.15
N SER A 70 1.71 -3.87 -3.95
CA SER A 70 3.09 -3.97 -3.45
C SER A 70 3.55 -5.42 -3.34
N GLY A 71 2.66 -6.32 -2.88
CA GLY A 71 2.91 -7.77 -2.88
C GLY A 71 3.11 -8.33 -4.29
N TRP A 72 2.39 -7.83 -5.29
CA TRP A 72 2.58 -8.23 -6.68
C TRP A 72 3.94 -7.77 -7.25
N VAL A 73 4.38 -6.56 -6.93
CA VAL A 73 5.73 -6.08 -7.30
C VAL A 73 6.79 -6.98 -6.67
N LEU A 74 6.67 -7.29 -5.38
CA LEU A 74 7.58 -8.20 -4.68
C LEU A 74 7.62 -9.58 -5.35
N GLY A 75 6.46 -10.14 -5.67
CA GLY A 75 6.36 -11.43 -6.38
C GLY A 75 7.03 -11.39 -7.76
N ALA A 76 6.82 -10.33 -8.52
CA ALA A 76 7.45 -10.14 -9.83
C ALA A 76 8.98 -10.08 -9.73
N VAL A 77 9.51 -9.28 -8.80
CA VAL A 77 10.96 -9.17 -8.55
C VAL A 77 11.54 -10.50 -8.12
N PHE A 78 10.85 -11.23 -7.26
CA PHE A 78 11.27 -12.58 -6.84
C PHE A 78 11.36 -13.54 -8.03
N VAL A 79 10.35 -13.58 -8.90
CA VAL A 79 10.35 -14.43 -10.11
C VAL A 79 11.50 -14.04 -11.05
N VAL A 80 11.76 -12.75 -11.26
CA VAL A 80 12.90 -12.28 -12.05
C VAL A 80 14.22 -12.75 -11.42
N GLY A 81 14.39 -12.57 -10.11
CA GLY A 81 15.60 -12.97 -9.39
C GLY A 81 15.91 -14.47 -9.51
N VAL A 82 14.89 -15.32 -9.27
CA VAL A 82 15.04 -16.77 -9.42
C VAL A 82 15.34 -17.16 -10.88
N SER A 83 14.66 -16.53 -11.83
CA SER A 83 14.90 -16.80 -13.26
C SER A 83 16.29 -16.37 -13.71
N CYS A 84 16.80 -15.26 -13.24
CA CYS A 84 18.19 -14.84 -13.48
C CYS A 84 19.19 -15.85 -12.90
N TRP A 85 18.91 -16.37 -11.70
CA TRP A 85 19.75 -17.43 -11.13
C TRP A 85 19.77 -18.70 -12.01
N TYR A 86 18.62 -19.13 -12.58
CA TYR A 86 18.58 -20.24 -13.55
C TYR A 86 19.43 -19.95 -14.78
N LEU A 87 19.37 -18.73 -15.34
CA LEU A 87 20.18 -18.33 -16.49
C LEU A 87 21.67 -18.37 -16.19
N LEU A 88 22.10 -17.86 -15.03
CA LEU A 88 23.50 -17.91 -14.58
C LEU A 88 24.01 -19.37 -14.44
N ARG A 89 23.14 -20.27 -13.98
CA ARG A 89 23.44 -21.69 -13.86
C ARG A 89 23.28 -22.47 -15.17
N LYS A 90 22.89 -21.82 -16.26
CA LYS A 90 22.62 -22.42 -17.58
C LYS A 90 21.59 -23.55 -17.51
N ARG A 91 20.60 -23.43 -16.61
CA ARG A 91 19.51 -24.38 -16.40
C ARG A 91 18.19 -23.79 -16.86
N GLU A 92 17.30 -24.61 -17.44
CA GLU A 92 15.92 -24.21 -17.81
C GLU A 92 15.83 -22.84 -18.52
N ILE A 93 16.72 -22.61 -19.50
CA ILE A 93 16.95 -21.30 -20.13
C ILE A 93 15.68 -20.75 -20.74
N GLU A 94 14.92 -21.55 -21.49
CA GLU A 94 13.71 -21.09 -22.16
C GLU A 94 12.59 -20.79 -21.17
N PHE A 95 12.45 -21.61 -20.11
CA PHE A 95 11.52 -21.33 -19.01
C PHE A 95 11.89 -20.02 -18.28
N ALA A 96 13.16 -19.83 -17.97
CA ALA A 96 13.63 -18.64 -17.28
C ALA A 96 13.40 -17.37 -18.12
N LYS A 97 13.70 -17.40 -19.42
CA LYS A 97 13.42 -16.27 -20.33
C LYS A 97 11.93 -15.94 -20.42
N ALA A 98 11.06 -16.95 -20.54
CA ALA A 98 9.62 -16.76 -20.57
C ALA A 98 9.10 -16.16 -19.25
N SER A 99 9.58 -16.68 -18.11
CA SER A 99 9.22 -16.18 -16.78
C SER A 99 9.64 -14.73 -16.57
N ILE A 100 10.86 -14.34 -16.98
CA ILE A 100 11.33 -12.96 -16.89
C ILE A 100 10.44 -12.02 -17.72
N LYS A 101 10.09 -12.41 -18.95
CA LYS A 101 9.22 -11.56 -19.79
C LYS A 101 7.88 -11.26 -19.12
N VAL A 102 7.22 -12.30 -18.62
CA VAL A 102 5.92 -12.15 -17.93
C VAL A 102 6.08 -11.33 -16.66
N ALA A 103 7.05 -11.68 -15.82
CA ALA A 103 7.26 -11.01 -14.54
C ALA A 103 7.70 -9.55 -14.69
N ALA A 104 8.53 -9.23 -15.69
CA ALA A 104 8.97 -7.86 -15.94
C ALA A 104 7.82 -6.95 -16.40
N VAL A 105 6.99 -7.40 -17.34
CA VAL A 105 5.83 -6.63 -17.80
C VAL A 105 4.81 -6.44 -16.68
N PHE A 106 4.48 -7.53 -15.98
CA PHE A 106 3.55 -7.50 -14.85
C PHE A 106 4.08 -6.62 -13.71
N GLY A 107 5.35 -6.79 -13.34
CA GLY A 107 6.00 -6.04 -12.27
C GLY A 107 6.11 -4.54 -12.60
N LEU A 108 6.41 -4.18 -13.85
CA LEU A 108 6.43 -2.78 -14.27
C LEU A 108 5.03 -2.15 -14.16
N ALA A 109 4.01 -2.82 -14.69
CA ALA A 109 2.63 -2.34 -14.58
C ALA A 109 2.20 -2.19 -13.11
N ALA A 110 2.46 -3.20 -12.27
CA ALA A 110 2.17 -3.16 -10.84
C ALA A 110 2.92 -2.01 -10.14
N SER A 111 4.19 -1.76 -10.48
CA SER A 111 5.00 -0.66 -9.89
C SER A 111 4.41 0.71 -10.19
N LEU A 112 3.94 0.96 -11.42
CA LEU A 112 3.29 2.22 -11.77
C LEU A 112 1.99 2.43 -10.99
N ILE A 113 1.18 1.38 -10.85
CA ILE A 113 -0.06 1.45 -10.08
C ILE A 113 0.22 1.61 -8.58
N VAL A 114 1.26 0.97 -8.05
CA VAL A 114 1.68 1.13 -6.64
C VAL A 114 2.11 2.57 -6.36
N ALA A 115 2.84 3.20 -7.27
CA ALA A 115 3.21 4.61 -7.13
C ALA A 115 1.96 5.49 -7.04
N TRP A 116 1.00 5.29 -7.93
CA TRP A 116 -0.27 6.01 -7.91
C TRP A 116 -1.10 5.77 -6.65
N THR A 117 -1.26 4.51 -6.22
CA THR A 117 -1.99 4.20 -4.98
C THR A 117 -1.24 4.65 -3.73
N GLY A 118 0.08 4.74 -3.78
CA GLY A 118 0.93 5.30 -2.73
C GLY A 118 0.65 6.79 -2.53
N ASP A 119 0.57 7.55 -3.62
CA ASP A 119 0.18 8.95 -3.61
C ASP A 119 -1.19 9.17 -2.97
N ILE A 120 -2.22 8.43 -3.41
CA ILE A 120 -3.55 8.47 -2.79
C ILE A 120 -3.48 8.18 -1.28
N SER A 121 -2.69 7.19 -0.87
CA SER A 121 -2.53 6.84 0.54
C SER A 121 -1.83 7.94 1.34
N GLY A 122 -0.82 8.59 0.77
CA GLY A 122 -0.11 9.71 1.37
C GLY A 122 -1.03 10.89 1.65
N VAL A 123 -1.79 11.31 0.64
CA VAL A 123 -2.77 12.40 0.79
C VAL A 123 -3.85 12.05 1.82
N GLN A 124 -4.31 10.80 1.88
CA GLN A 124 -5.28 10.38 2.90
C GLN A 124 -4.69 10.45 4.31
N VAL A 125 -3.45 10.00 4.52
CA VAL A 125 -2.78 10.10 5.82
C VAL A 125 -2.62 11.56 6.23
N ALA A 126 -2.22 12.44 5.31
CA ALA A 126 -2.10 13.87 5.57
C ALA A 126 -3.42 14.49 6.05
N LYS A 127 -4.55 14.10 5.45
CA LYS A 127 -5.88 14.61 5.80
C LYS A 127 -6.46 14.04 7.09
N VAL A 128 -6.25 12.76 7.34
CA VAL A 128 -6.95 12.01 8.41
C VAL A 128 -6.10 11.89 9.67
N GLN A 129 -4.79 11.84 9.50
CA GLN A 129 -3.83 11.68 10.60
C GLN A 129 -2.61 12.59 10.44
N PRO A 130 -2.81 13.93 10.45
CA PRO A 130 -1.74 14.90 10.23
C PRO A 130 -0.58 14.75 11.23
N MET A 131 -0.87 14.49 12.51
CA MET A 131 0.14 14.25 13.54
C MET A 131 1.00 13.02 13.26
N LYS A 132 0.40 11.96 12.71
CA LYS A 132 1.13 10.76 12.31
C LYS A 132 2.08 11.05 11.15
N MET A 133 1.63 11.84 10.18
CA MET A 133 2.47 12.28 9.07
C MET A 133 3.62 13.15 9.55
N ALA A 134 3.33 14.14 10.39
CA ALA A 134 4.34 15.01 10.99
C ALA A 134 5.40 14.19 11.77
N ALA A 135 4.95 13.21 12.57
CA ALA A 135 5.87 12.34 13.31
C ALA A 135 6.72 11.46 12.37
N ALA A 136 6.15 10.92 11.28
CA ALA A 136 6.88 10.10 10.32
C ALA A 136 7.95 10.90 9.57
N GLU A 137 7.67 12.16 9.26
CA GLU A 137 8.57 13.08 8.55
C GLU A 137 9.50 13.88 9.49
N GLY A 138 9.35 13.73 10.81
CA GLY A 138 10.14 14.45 11.82
C GLY A 138 9.88 15.96 11.84
N LEU A 139 8.65 16.40 11.49
CA LEU A 139 8.28 17.80 11.44
C LEU A 139 7.94 18.32 12.85
N GLN A 140 8.80 19.14 13.42
CA GLN A 140 8.51 19.85 14.69
C GLN A 140 7.56 21.01 14.48
N GLU A 141 7.74 21.74 13.38
CA GLU A 141 6.93 22.90 13.01
C GLU A 141 6.28 22.66 11.66
N GLY A 142 5.01 23.02 11.55
CA GLY A 142 4.27 23.01 10.29
C GLY A 142 4.54 24.25 9.45
N GLY A 143 4.24 24.18 8.16
CA GLY A 143 4.43 25.32 7.27
C GLY A 143 3.94 25.06 5.86
N ASN A 144 4.03 26.11 5.04
CA ASN A 144 3.75 26.02 3.62
C ASN A 144 5.02 25.69 2.84
N GLY A 145 4.88 24.97 1.74
CA GLY A 145 6.02 24.61 0.89
C GLY A 145 7.08 23.78 1.63
N MET A 146 6.65 22.85 2.49
CA MET A 146 7.55 22.04 3.31
C MET A 146 8.41 21.12 2.46
N PRO A 147 9.72 21.03 2.77
CA PRO A 147 10.63 20.13 2.07
C PRO A 147 10.44 18.68 2.52
N PHE A 148 10.68 17.75 1.61
CA PHE A 148 10.77 16.31 1.92
C PHE A 148 12.23 15.95 2.26
N THR A 149 12.46 15.33 3.41
CA THR A 149 13.79 14.89 3.83
C THR A 149 14.04 13.47 3.30
N VAL A 150 15.04 13.30 2.46
CA VAL A 150 15.38 11.99 1.88
C VAL A 150 16.26 11.19 2.84
N VAL A 151 17.42 11.74 3.22
CA VAL A 151 18.35 11.15 4.19
C VAL A 151 19.18 12.26 4.82
N GLY A 152 19.26 12.30 6.13
CA GLY A 152 20.04 13.31 6.87
C GLY A 152 19.64 14.73 6.50
N ASP A 153 20.58 15.52 5.95
CA ASP A 153 20.33 16.91 5.56
C ASP A 153 19.88 17.09 4.10
N ILE A 154 19.77 15.98 3.33
CA ILE A 154 19.35 16.04 1.94
C ILE A 154 17.84 16.23 1.87
N LYS A 155 17.42 17.43 1.47
CA LYS A 155 16.02 17.82 1.38
C LYS A 155 15.65 18.22 -0.04
N ILE A 156 14.47 17.77 -0.49
CA ILE A 156 13.88 18.23 -1.74
C ILE A 156 12.88 19.35 -1.41
N PRO A 157 13.15 20.61 -1.82
CA PRO A 157 12.29 21.74 -1.48
C PRO A 157 10.86 21.53 -1.96
N LYS A 158 9.88 21.91 -1.13
CA LYS A 158 8.43 21.91 -1.43
C LYS A 158 7.82 20.53 -1.72
N MET A 159 8.63 19.48 -1.80
CA MET A 159 8.17 18.15 -2.21
C MET A 159 7.17 17.54 -1.23
N LEU A 160 7.34 17.76 0.08
CA LEU A 160 6.41 17.22 1.07
C LEU A 160 5.02 17.86 0.96
N SER A 161 4.96 19.18 0.72
CA SER A 161 3.68 19.86 0.47
C SER A 161 2.98 19.31 -0.77
N ILE A 162 3.72 19.08 -1.86
CA ILE A 162 3.16 18.46 -3.08
C ILE A 162 2.61 17.07 -2.78
N LEU A 163 3.38 16.21 -2.10
CA LEU A 163 2.98 14.84 -1.78
C LEU A 163 1.79 14.75 -0.82
N ALA A 164 1.68 15.71 0.11
CA ALA A 164 0.63 15.72 1.12
C ALA A 164 -0.68 16.35 0.65
N THR A 165 -0.60 17.37 -0.22
CA THR A 165 -1.74 18.24 -0.55
C THR A 165 -2.01 18.39 -2.04
N HIS A 166 -1.10 17.93 -2.92
CA HIS A 166 -1.06 18.21 -4.37
C HIS A 166 -0.93 19.72 -4.69
N ASP A 167 -0.47 20.51 -3.70
CA ASP A 167 -0.19 21.92 -3.86
C ASP A 167 1.25 22.22 -3.45
N ILE A 168 1.97 22.97 -4.29
CA ILE A 168 3.39 23.31 -4.09
C ILE A 168 3.63 24.16 -2.84
N ASP A 169 2.66 24.96 -2.46
CA ASP A 169 2.67 25.81 -1.27
C ASP A 169 1.61 25.35 -0.23
N GLY A 170 1.12 24.10 -0.37
CA GLY A 170 0.17 23.51 0.55
C GLY A 170 0.71 23.46 1.97
N TYR A 171 -0.15 23.74 2.95
CA TYR A 171 0.20 23.71 4.37
C TYR A 171 0.29 22.25 4.88
N VAL A 172 1.41 21.92 5.52
CA VAL A 172 1.61 20.64 6.21
C VAL A 172 1.78 20.94 7.70
N PRO A 173 0.94 20.37 8.58
CA PRO A 173 1.04 20.58 10.02
C PRO A 173 2.29 19.89 10.61
N GLY A 174 2.86 20.50 11.65
CA GLY A 174 3.87 19.90 12.52
C GLY A 174 3.27 19.16 13.73
N ILE A 175 4.14 18.65 14.61
CA ILE A 175 3.76 17.98 15.87
C ILE A 175 3.32 19.00 16.92
#